data_dfe3e9a1de0505d71455a338e6b622e7
#
_entry.id   dfe3e9a1de0505d71455a338e6b622e7
#
_cell.length_a   1.000
_cell.length_b   1.000
_cell.length_c   1.000
_cell.angle_alpha   90.00
_cell.angle_beta   90.00
_cell.angle_gamma   90.00
#
_symmetry.space_group_name_H-M   'P 1'
#
loop_
_entity.id
_entity.type
_entity.pdbx_description
1 polymer ?
#
loop_
_entity_poly.entity_id
_entity_poly.type
_entity_poly.pdbx_seq_one_letter_code
_entity_poly.pdbx_strand_id
1 'polypeptide(L)'
;QVQLQKTKKEFEGHLTLVVFPFLRMSKKGPEQTAQEIGEYLQANEPSVAAFNVIKGFLNLTIASSAWIELLNGIHADKQYGIVAVTDNSPLVMIEYSSPNTNKPLHLGHVRNNLLGNALANIVAANGNKVVKTNIVNDRGIHICKSMLAWQKYGNGETPESSGKKGDHLIGDYYVSFDKHYKAEVKELMAKFQSEGMNEEEAKAKAEAESPLMKEAREMLVKWEANDPEVRALWKKMNDWVYAGFDETYRMMGVTFDKIYYESNTYLEGKEKVMEGLEKGFFYRKEDGSVWADLTGEGLDHKLLLRADGTSVYMTQDIGTAKLRFADYPIDKMIYVVGNEQNYHFQVLSILLDKLGFEWGKGLVHFSYGMVELPEGKMKSREGTVVDADDLMAEMIDTAKETSNELGKLDGLTKEEADNIARIVGLGALKYFILKVDARKNMTFNPKESIDFNGNTGPFIQYTYARIQSVLRKAKEAGIEIPAQLPAGIELSEKEEGLIQMVADFAAIVKQAGEDYSPSIIANYTYDLVKEYNQFYHDFSILREENEAVKVFRLALSENVAKVVRLGMGLLGIEVPDRM
;
A
#
# COMPACT_ATOMS: atom_id res chain seq x y z
N GLN A 1 17.86 -30.11 -16.70
CA GLN A 1 17.30 -28.76 -16.74
C GLN A 1 18.40 -27.74 -16.97
N VAL A 2 18.26 -26.86 -17.93
CA VAL A 2 19.21 -25.76 -18.19
C VAL A 2 19.01 -24.68 -17.13
N GLN A 3 20.10 -24.31 -16.43
CA GLN A 3 20.08 -23.27 -15.43
C GLN A 3 20.95 -22.09 -15.89
N LEU A 4 20.32 -20.95 -16.13
CA LEU A 4 20.99 -19.69 -16.43
C LEU A 4 20.79 -18.73 -15.27
N GLN A 5 21.87 -18.01 -14.92
CA GLN A 5 21.85 -16.98 -13.89
C GLN A 5 22.67 -15.76 -14.35
N LYS A 6 22.50 -14.64 -13.69
CA LYS A 6 23.33 -13.46 -13.99
C LYS A 6 24.77 -13.75 -13.60
N THR A 7 25.73 -13.35 -14.44
CA THR A 7 27.15 -13.45 -14.14
C THR A 7 27.50 -12.60 -12.93
N LYS A 8 28.33 -13.11 -12.02
CA LYS A 8 28.81 -12.37 -10.86
C LYS A 8 29.61 -11.14 -11.29
N LYS A 9 29.51 -10.05 -10.54
CA LYS A 9 30.13 -8.76 -10.86
C LYS A 9 31.66 -8.83 -11.04
N GLU A 10 32.33 -9.74 -10.36
CA GLU A 10 33.76 -9.94 -10.45
C GLU A 10 34.25 -10.65 -11.74
N PHE A 11 33.32 -11.17 -12.54
CA PHE A 11 33.63 -11.88 -13.78
C PHE A 11 33.07 -11.16 -15.01
N GLU A 12 33.79 -11.29 -16.13
CA GLU A 12 33.27 -10.81 -17.43
C GLU A 12 32.13 -11.70 -17.92
N GLY A 13 31.09 -11.09 -18.45
CA GLY A 13 29.93 -11.77 -18.99
C GLY A 13 28.61 -11.20 -18.48
N HIS A 14 27.53 -11.68 -19.07
CA HIS A 14 26.17 -11.26 -18.74
C HIS A 14 25.35 -12.40 -18.15
N LEU A 15 25.48 -13.59 -18.73
CA LEU A 15 24.77 -14.79 -18.32
C LEU A 15 25.77 -15.90 -17.99
N THR A 16 25.50 -16.66 -16.95
CA THR A 16 26.27 -17.82 -16.55
C THR A 16 25.44 -19.09 -16.69
N LEU A 17 25.95 -20.05 -17.44
CA LEU A 17 25.39 -21.39 -17.51
C LEU A 17 26.05 -22.29 -16.48
N VAL A 18 25.23 -22.94 -15.66
CA VAL A 18 25.68 -23.97 -14.72
C VAL A 18 25.80 -25.27 -15.47
N VAL A 19 27.03 -25.77 -15.66
CA VAL A 19 27.28 -26.95 -16.52
C VAL A 19 27.21 -28.28 -15.77
N PHE A 20 27.17 -28.30 -14.45
CA PHE A 20 27.18 -29.53 -13.65
C PHE A 20 26.09 -30.55 -14.03
N PRO A 21 24.85 -30.12 -14.36
CA PRO A 21 23.82 -31.05 -14.81
C PRO A 21 24.15 -31.80 -16.12
N PHE A 22 25.09 -31.30 -16.92
CA PHE A 22 25.47 -31.88 -18.23
C PHE A 22 26.64 -32.84 -18.13
N LEU A 23 27.30 -32.99 -17.00
CA LEU A 23 28.52 -33.82 -16.86
C LEU A 23 28.29 -35.29 -17.14
N ARG A 24 27.11 -35.80 -16.82
CA ARG A 24 26.74 -37.20 -17.12
C ARG A 24 26.67 -37.46 -18.64
N MET A 25 26.22 -36.46 -19.40
CA MET A 25 26.11 -36.54 -20.83
C MET A 25 27.45 -36.35 -21.53
N SER A 26 28.23 -35.38 -21.08
CA SER A 26 29.53 -35.05 -21.68
C SER A 26 30.61 -36.09 -21.37
N LYS A 27 30.51 -36.75 -20.19
CA LYS A 27 31.52 -37.66 -19.62
C LYS A 27 32.91 -36.99 -19.47
N LYS A 28 32.91 -35.68 -19.26
CA LYS A 28 34.10 -34.83 -19.10
C LYS A 28 33.98 -34.00 -17.83
N GLY A 29 35.11 -33.39 -17.42
CA GLY A 29 35.10 -32.47 -16.27
C GLY A 29 34.32 -31.19 -16.51
N PRO A 30 34.00 -30.44 -15.44
CA PRO A 30 33.19 -29.21 -15.56
C PRO A 30 33.83 -28.16 -16.48
N GLU A 31 35.13 -27.93 -16.38
CA GLU A 31 35.81 -26.91 -17.22
C GLU A 31 35.84 -27.30 -18.70
N GLN A 32 36.11 -28.54 -19.00
CA GLN A 32 36.12 -29.01 -20.38
C GLN A 32 34.71 -28.98 -20.99
N THR A 33 33.72 -29.40 -20.23
CA THR A 33 32.31 -29.33 -20.65
C THR A 33 31.89 -27.89 -20.92
N ALA A 34 32.21 -26.96 -20.03
CA ALA A 34 31.91 -25.53 -20.19
C ALA A 34 32.63 -24.96 -21.44
N GLN A 35 33.90 -25.32 -21.64
CA GLN A 35 34.69 -24.87 -22.79
C GLN A 35 34.06 -25.32 -24.13
N GLU A 36 33.69 -26.56 -24.22
CA GLU A 36 33.06 -27.10 -25.46
C GLU A 36 31.69 -26.49 -25.75
N ILE A 37 30.88 -26.28 -24.71
CA ILE A 37 29.59 -25.60 -24.88
C ILE A 37 29.81 -24.15 -25.31
N GLY A 38 30.76 -23.45 -24.68
CA GLY A 38 31.11 -22.07 -25.04
C GLY A 38 31.59 -21.91 -26.45
N GLU A 39 32.49 -22.76 -26.92
CA GLU A 39 32.97 -22.80 -28.33
C GLU A 39 31.84 -23.05 -29.32
N TYR A 40 30.96 -23.98 -29.01
CA TYR A 40 29.80 -24.26 -29.86
C TYR A 40 28.85 -23.08 -29.94
N LEU A 41 28.50 -22.47 -28.78
CA LEU A 41 27.62 -21.32 -28.74
C LEU A 41 28.21 -20.11 -29.50
N GLN A 42 29.47 -19.81 -29.26
CA GLN A 42 30.14 -18.70 -29.96
C GLN A 42 30.16 -18.88 -31.47
N ALA A 43 30.33 -20.13 -31.96
CA ALA A 43 30.37 -20.43 -33.38
C ALA A 43 28.98 -20.45 -34.02
N ASN A 44 27.93 -20.84 -33.29
CA ASN A 44 26.61 -21.14 -33.88
C ASN A 44 25.48 -20.21 -33.40
N GLU A 45 25.68 -19.44 -32.33
CA GLU A 45 24.65 -18.54 -31.79
C GLU A 45 25.12 -17.09 -31.91
N PRO A 46 24.57 -16.31 -32.86
CA PRO A 46 25.01 -14.93 -33.09
C PRO A 46 24.86 -14.00 -31.87
N SER A 47 23.95 -14.31 -30.94
CA SER A 47 23.77 -13.52 -29.73
C SER A 47 24.88 -13.69 -28.69
N VAL A 48 25.75 -14.72 -28.86
CA VAL A 48 26.91 -14.94 -28.00
C VAL A 48 28.15 -14.39 -28.67
N ALA A 49 28.64 -13.23 -28.17
CA ALA A 49 29.83 -12.58 -28.72
C ALA A 49 31.13 -13.19 -28.22
N ALA A 50 31.17 -13.61 -26.96
CA ALA A 50 32.33 -14.16 -26.29
C ALA A 50 31.92 -15.04 -25.10
N PHE A 51 32.86 -15.80 -24.58
CA PHE A 51 32.66 -16.55 -23.34
C PHE A 51 33.96 -16.69 -22.57
N ASN A 52 33.86 -16.98 -21.27
CA ASN A 52 34.98 -17.43 -20.47
C ASN A 52 34.51 -18.54 -19.52
N VAL A 53 35.45 -19.36 -19.04
CA VAL A 53 35.19 -20.45 -18.11
C VAL A 53 35.97 -20.22 -16.82
N ILE A 54 35.25 -20.17 -15.70
CA ILE A 54 35.84 -19.99 -14.38
C ILE A 54 35.27 -21.05 -13.43
N LYS A 55 36.14 -21.93 -12.97
CA LYS A 55 35.77 -23.03 -12.04
C LYS A 55 34.56 -23.86 -12.50
N GLY A 56 34.48 -24.13 -13.79
CA GLY A 56 33.36 -24.89 -14.36
C GLY A 56 32.09 -24.11 -14.62
N PHE A 57 32.08 -22.80 -14.37
CA PHE A 57 30.98 -21.92 -14.76
C PHE A 57 31.27 -21.31 -16.12
N LEU A 58 30.29 -21.40 -17.02
CA LEU A 58 30.37 -20.81 -18.35
C LEU A 58 29.73 -19.42 -18.34
N ASN A 59 30.54 -18.39 -18.47
CA ASN A 59 30.10 -17.01 -18.51
C ASN A 59 30.00 -16.55 -19.96
N LEU A 60 28.81 -16.14 -20.37
CA LEU A 60 28.52 -15.71 -21.75
C LEU A 60 28.43 -14.20 -21.84
N THR A 61 29.08 -13.61 -22.83
CA THR A 61 28.96 -12.20 -23.19
C THR A 61 27.97 -12.08 -24.35
N ILE A 62 26.89 -11.34 -24.12
CA ILE A 62 25.82 -11.15 -25.10
C ILE A 62 26.19 -10.04 -26.05
N ALA A 63 25.98 -10.25 -27.35
CA ALA A 63 26.30 -9.28 -28.40
C ALA A 63 25.42 -8.02 -28.30
N SER A 64 25.96 -6.86 -28.68
CA SER A 64 25.23 -5.60 -28.74
C SER A 64 23.94 -5.69 -29.56
N SER A 65 23.95 -6.44 -30.68
CA SER A 65 22.77 -6.67 -31.52
C SER A 65 21.62 -7.33 -30.77
N ALA A 66 21.91 -8.28 -29.86
CA ALA A 66 20.90 -8.95 -29.06
C ALA A 66 20.33 -8.01 -27.98
N TRP A 67 21.14 -7.15 -27.39
CA TRP A 67 20.67 -6.12 -26.45
C TRP A 67 19.75 -5.11 -27.13
N ILE A 68 20.11 -4.67 -28.34
CA ILE A 68 19.30 -3.73 -29.13
C ILE A 68 17.94 -4.39 -29.49
N GLU A 69 17.95 -5.65 -29.90
CA GLU A 69 16.72 -6.40 -30.22
C GLU A 69 15.81 -6.53 -28.98
N LEU A 70 16.39 -6.80 -27.81
CA LEU A 70 15.65 -6.84 -26.54
C LEU A 70 15.00 -5.49 -26.25
N LEU A 71 15.75 -4.40 -26.38
CA LEU A 71 15.21 -3.05 -26.17
C LEU A 71 14.14 -2.69 -27.20
N ASN A 72 14.27 -3.13 -28.46
CA ASN A 72 13.24 -2.95 -29.47
C ASN A 72 11.89 -3.54 -29.06
N GLY A 73 11.89 -4.76 -28.52
CA GLY A 73 10.69 -5.40 -28.00
C GLY A 73 10.03 -4.61 -26.89
N ILE A 74 10.84 -4.11 -25.97
CA ILE A 74 10.37 -3.28 -24.84
C ILE A 74 9.86 -1.92 -25.35
N HIS A 75 10.57 -1.30 -26.27
CA HIS A 75 10.23 -0.01 -26.87
C HIS A 75 8.86 -0.03 -27.57
N ALA A 76 8.53 -1.11 -28.22
CA ALA A 76 7.24 -1.32 -28.88
C ALA A 76 6.08 -1.52 -27.90
N ASP A 77 6.35 -1.93 -26.66
CA ASP A 77 5.33 -2.23 -25.64
C ASP A 77 5.19 -1.07 -24.65
N LYS A 78 4.10 -0.30 -24.80
CA LYS A 78 3.82 0.86 -23.92
C LYS A 78 3.47 0.46 -22.49
N GLN A 79 3.03 -0.78 -22.28
CA GLN A 79 2.63 -1.34 -20.99
C GLN A 79 3.56 -2.49 -20.60
N TYR A 80 4.84 -2.37 -20.95
CA TYR A 80 5.84 -3.40 -20.67
C TYR A 80 5.83 -3.77 -19.17
N GLY A 81 5.82 -5.06 -18.89
CA GLY A 81 5.79 -5.60 -17.53
C GLY A 81 4.42 -5.72 -16.90
N ILE A 82 3.38 -5.18 -17.53
CA ILE A 82 2.00 -5.24 -17.02
C ILE A 82 1.26 -6.36 -17.74
N VAL A 83 0.71 -7.31 -16.99
CA VAL A 83 -0.12 -8.38 -17.52
C VAL A 83 -1.57 -7.89 -17.61
N ALA A 84 -2.15 -7.97 -18.81
CA ALA A 84 -3.52 -7.52 -19.04
C ALA A 84 -4.55 -8.39 -18.31
N VAL A 85 -5.58 -7.76 -17.78
CA VAL A 85 -6.75 -8.44 -17.21
C VAL A 85 -7.64 -8.92 -18.36
N THR A 86 -8.14 -10.16 -18.24
CA THR A 86 -9.06 -10.78 -19.22
C THR A 86 -10.36 -11.19 -18.53
N ASP A 87 -11.36 -11.61 -19.31
CA ASP A 87 -12.64 -12.08 -18.76
C ASP A 87 -12.46 -13.32 -17.86
N ASN A 88 -11.42 -14.11 -18.10
CA ASN A 88 -11.10 -15.32 -17.35
C ASN A 88 -10.15 -15.07 -16.15
N SER A 89 -9.71 -13.83 -15.95
CA SER A 89 -8.83 -13.50 -14.83
C SER A 89 -9.53 -13.74 -13.49
N PRO A 90 -8.80 -14.25 -12.47
CA PRO A 90 -9.36 -14.39 -11.14
C PRO A 90 -9.71 -13.03 -10.55
N LEU A 91 -10.71 -13.01 -9.66
CA LEU A 91 -11.11 -11.81 -8.93
C LEU A 91 -10.52 -11.83 -7.53
N VAL A 92 -9.76 -10.79 -7.22
CA VAL A 92 -9.14 -10.57 -5.91
C VAL A 92 -9.79 -9.35 -5.26
N MET A 93 -10.39 -9.55 -4.10
CA MET A 93 -10.91 -8.44 -3.29
C MET A 93 -9.87 -8.06 -2.26
N ILE A 94 -9.61 -6.75 -2.12
CA ILE A 94 -8.61 -6.22 -1.19
C ILE A 94 -9.29 -5.20 -0.30
N GLU A 95 -9.30 -5.47 1.01
CA GLU A 95 -9.80 -4.54 2.02
C GLU A 95 -8.65 -3.76 2.64
N TYR A 96 -8.79 -2.45 2.69
CA TYR A 96 -7.88 -1.57 3.41
C TYR A 96 -8.58 -0.31 3.91
N SER A 97 -7.96 0.42 4.82
CA SER A 97 -8.41 1.59 5.56
C SER A 97 -9.24 1.26 6.81
N SER A 98 -10.47 0.82 6.67
CA SER A 98 -11.37 0.43 7.77
C SER A 98 -11.45 1.43 8.93
N PRO A 99 -11.85 2.71 8.67
CA PRO A 99 -11.83 3.76 9.67
C PRO A 99 -13.06 3.75 10.57
N ASN A 100 -12.90 4.33 11.77
CA ASN A 100 -14.01 4.62 12.68
C ASN A 100 -14.49 6.06 12.48
N THR A 101 -15.80 6.28 12.45
CA THR A 101 -16.37 7.60 12.18
C THR A 101 -16.39 8.55 13.38
N ASN A 102 -15.71 8.22 14.46
CA ASN A 102 -15.58 9.08 15.63
C ASN A 102 -14.33 9.97 15.64
N LYS A 103 -13.46 9.84 14.64
CA LYS A 103 -12.20 10.58 14.56
C LYS A 103 -11.67 10.63 13.14
N PRO A 104 -10.82 11.63 12.80
CA PRO A 104 -10.16 11.66 11.51
C PRO A 104 -9.12 10.55 11.33
N LEU A 105 -8.70 10.34 10.09
CA LEU A 105 -7.62 9.40 9.77
C LEU A 105 -6.30 9.92 10.34
N HIS A 106 -5.43 9.01 10.74
CA HIS A 106 -4.11 9.30 11.31
C HIS A 106 -2.97 8.61 10.55
N LEU A 107 -1.73 8.81 11.00
CA LEU A 107 -0.52 8.25 10.37
C LEU A 107 -0.61 6.72 10.15
N GLY A 108 -1.18 5.99 11.10
CA GLY A 108 -1.40 4.55 10.95
C GLY A 108 -2.31 4.20 9.76
N HIS A 109 -3.36 4.98 9.55
CA HIS A 109 -4.22 4.84 8.37
C HIS A 109 -3.49 5.21 7.09
N VAL A 110 -2.59 6.20 7.13
CA VAL A 110 -1.78 6.56 5.95
C VAL A 110 -0.97 5.36 5.48
N ARG A 111 -0.25 4.71 6.38
CA ARG A 111 0.51 3.50 6.01
C ARG A 111 -0.40 2.40 5.46
N ASN A 112 -1.50 2.13 6.15
CA ASN A 112 -2.50 1.14 5.70
C ASN A 112 -2.99 1.43 4.29
N ASN A 113 -3.43 2.66 4.05
CA ASN A 113 -4.00 3.07 2.76
C ASN A 113 -2.97 3.02 1.63
N LEU A 114 -1.75 3.46 1.88
CA LEU A 114 -0.68 3.44 0.88
C LEU A 114 -0.28 2.01 0.52
N LEU A 115 -0.17 1.13 1.51
CA LEU A 115 0.11 -0.29 1.30
C LEU A 115 -1.03 -0.97 0.54
N GLY A 116 -2.26 -0.75 0.96
CA GLY A 116 -3.44 -1.36 0.33
C GLY A 116 -3.62 -0.92 -1.12
N ASN A 117 -3.47 0.37 -1.39
CA ASN A 117 -3.57 0.91 -2.75
C ASN A 117 -2.45 0.38 -3.66
N ALA A 118 -1.21 0.37 -3.19
CA ALA A 118 -0.08 -0.16 -3.93
C ALA A 118 -0.25 -1.67 -4.20
N LEU A 119 -0.66 -2.43 -3.19
CA LEU A 119 -0.92 -3.86 -3.35
C LEU A 119 -2.02 -4.11 -4.39
N ALA A 120 -3.10 -3.35 -4.37
CA ALA A 120 -4.18 -3.45 -5.36
C ALA A 120 -3.67 -3.21 -6.78
N ASN A 121 -2.85 -2.18 -6.98
CA ASN A 121 -2.25 -1.87 -8.28
C ASN A 121 -1.32 -3.00 -8.76
N ILE A 122 -0.49 -3.55 -7.88
CA ILE A 122 0.46 -4.63 -8.19
C ILE A 122 -0.29 -5.92 -8.54
N VAL A 123 -1.31 -6.28 -7.78
CA VAL A 123 -2.15 -7.47 -8.05
C VAL A 123 -2.86 -7.33 -9.40
N ALA A 124 -3.40 -6.15 -9.70
CA ALA A 124 -4.01 -5.87 -11.01
C ALA A 124 -3.00 -5.96 -12.15
N ALA A 125 -1.77 -5.46 -11.94
CA ALA A 125 -0.69 -5.52 -12.93
C ALA A 125 -0.21 -6.96 -13.24
N ASN A 126 -0.56 -7.91 -12.39
CA ASN A 126 -0.31 -9.35 -12.58
C ASN A 126 -1.48 -10.10 -13.23
N GLY A 127 -2.41 -9.38 -13.84
CA GLY A 127 -3.50 -9.97 -14.62
C GLY A 127 -4.72 -10.39 -13.80
N ASN A 128 -4.89 -9.87 -12.60
CA ASN A 128 -6.06 -10.15 -11.77
C ASN A 128 -7.10 -9.03 -11.87
N LYS A 129 -8.39 -9.39 -11.84
CA LYS A 129 -9.45 -8.43 -11.56
C LYS A 129 -9.35 -8.05 -10.09
N VAL A 130 -9.41 -6.77 -9.77
CA VAL A 130 -9.31 -6.29 -8.39
C VAL A 130 -10.54 -5.49 -8.02
N VAL A 131 -11.12 -5.81 -6.87
CA VAL A 131 -12.13 -4.99 -6.21
C VAL A 131 -11.51 -4.43 -4.92
N LYS A 132 -11.35 -3.12 -4.87
CA LYS A 132 -10.87 -2.39 -3.70
C LYS A 132 -12.05 -2.10 -2.79
N THR A 133 -11.96 -2.52 -1.54
CA THR A 133 -13.05 -2.38 -0.60
C THR A 133 -12.59 -1.84 0.74
N ASN A 134 -13.55 -1.35 1.48
CA ASN A 134 -13.37 -0.74 2.79
C ASN A 134 -14.56 -1.15 3.66
N ILE A 135 -14.37 -1.27 4.95
CA ILE A 135 -15.47 -1.30 5.92
C ILE A 135 -15.39 -0.09 6.83
N VAL A 136 -16.44 0.71 6.84
CA VAL A 136 -16.53 1.90 7.68
C VAL A 136 -17.25 1.53 8.98
N ASN A 137 -16.57 1.72 10.10
CA ASN A 137 -17.10 1.45 11.43
C ASN A 137 -17.88 2.67 11.91
N ASP A 138 -19.14 2.74 11.53
CA ASP A 138 -20.04 3.88 11.72
C ASP A 138 -21.09 3.67 12.80
N ARG A 139 -20.96 2.62 13.62
CA ARG A 139 -21.87 2.33 14.73
C ARG A 139 -21.11 1.95 16.00
N GLY A 140 -21.82 1.95 17.12
CA GLY A 140 -21.28 1.51 18.38
C GLY A 140 -21.16 2.63 19.40
N ILE A 141 -20.67 2.26 20.57
CA ILE A 141 -20.62 3.17 21.73
C ILE A 141 -19.76 4.42 21.47
N HIS A 142 -18.64 4.27 20.77
CA HIS A 142 -17.75 5.39 20.48
C HIS A 142 -18.40 6.44 19.56
N ILE A 143 -19.23 6.00 18.64
CA ILE A 143 -19.99 6.91 17.77
C ILE A 143 -21.05 7.64 18.58
N CYS A 144 -21.74 6.93 19.47
CA CYS A 144 -22.72 7.53 20.39
C CYS A 144 -22.10 8.55 21.34
N LYS A 145 -20.88 8.34 21.77
CA LYS A 145 -20.14 9.33 22.59
C LYS A 145 -19.98 10.66 21.86
N SER A 146 -19.57 10.66 20.62
CA SER A 146 -19.46 11.87 19.80
C SER A 146 -20.82 12.53 19.58
N MET A 147 -21.83 11.73 19.29
CA MET A 147 -23.20 12.22 19.09
C MET A 147 -23.75 12.91 20.34
N LEU A 148 -23.58 12.29 21.49
CA LEU A 148 -24.05 12.82 22.76
C LEU A 148 -23.32 14.11 23.13
N ALA A 149 -22.00 14.17 22.96
CA ALA A 149 -21.22 15.38 23.21
C ALA A 149 -21.66 16.53 22.30
N TRP A 150 -21.93 16.25 21.03
CA TRP A 150 -22.46 17.26 20.11
C TRP A 150 -23.81 17.80 20.55
N GLN A 151 -24.73 16.90 20.96
CA GLN A 151 -26.04 17.31 21.50
C GLN A 151 -25.93 18.21 22.71
N LYS A 152 -25.06 17.84 23.66
CA LYS A 152 -24.95 18.55 24.95
C LYS A 152 -24.14 19.84 24.88
N TYR A 153 -23.09 19.86 24.07
CA TYR A 153 -22.07 20.92 24.10
C TYR A 153 -21.88 21.63 22.74
N GLY A 154 -22.50 21.16 21.68
CA GLY A 154 -22.23 21.63 20.34
C GLY A 154 -22.97 22.89 19.91
N ASN A 155 -24.07 23.24 20.60
CA ASN A 155 -24.89 24.40 20.27
C ASN A 155 -25.27 24.52 18.77
N GLY A 156 -25.50 23.37 18.11
CA GLY A 156 -25.86 23.31 16.71
C GLY A 156 -24.73 23.56 15.72
N GLU A 157 -23.48 23.48 16.17
CA GLU A 157 -22.30 23.65 15.32
C GLU A 157 -22.29 22.64 14.17
N THR A 158 -21.95 23.10 12.95
CA THR A 158 -21.86 22.29 11.75
C THR A 158 -20.49 22.47 11.10
N PRO A 159 -20.08 21.62 10.15
CA PRO A 159 -18.87 21.87 9.37
C PRO A 159 -18.88 23.25 8.69
N GLU A 160 -20.02 23.67 8.14
CA GLU A 160 -20.18 24.97 7.50
C GLU A 160 -20.04 26.12 8.49
N SER A 161 -20.69 26.04 9.65
CA SER A 161 -20.64 27.11 10.67
C SER A 161 -19.28 27.22 11.35
N SER A 162 -18.58 26.11 11.52
CA SER A 162 -17.27 26.07 12.17
C SER A 162 -16.10 26.27 11.22
N GLY A 163 -16.30 26.09 9.92
CA GLY A 163 -15.23 26.04 8.93
C GLY A 163 -14.31 24.81 9.07
N LYS A 164 -14.72 23.79 9.83
CA LYS A 164 -13.95 22.56 10.03
C LYS A 164 -14.47 21.43 9.17
N LYS A 165 -13.57 20.59 8.67
CA LYS A 165 -13.93 19.33 8.04
C LYS A 165 -14.76 18.47 8.98
N GLY A 166 -15.73 17.73 8.45
CA GLY A 166 -16.67 16.96 9.25
C GLY A 166 -16.03 15.93 10.17
N ASP A 167 -15.02 15.19 9.68
CA ASP A 167 -14.29 14.21 10.48
C ASP A 167 -13.48 14.86 11.63
N HIS A 168 -12.90 16.04 11.40
CA HIS A 168 -12.20 16.81 12.43
C HIS A 168 -13.19 17.34 13.46
N LEU A 169 -14.33 17.86 13.03
CA LEU A 169 -15.37 18.38 13.92
C LEU A 169 -15.89 17.29 14.85
N ILE A 170 -16.24 16.14 14.31
CA ILE A 170 -16.72 15.00 15.11
C ILE A 170 -15.63 14.46 16.03
N GLY A 171 -14.38 14.44 15.58
CA GLY A 171 -13.23 14.10 16.43
C GLY A 171 -13.10 15.01 17.65
N ASP A 172 -13.33 16.30 17.46
CA ASP A 172 -13.33 17.27 18.57
C ASP A 172 -14.43 16.94 19.61
N TYR A 173 -15.60 16.51 19.17
CA TYR A 173 -16.67 16.08 20.09
C TYR A 173 -16.40 14.74 20.76
N TYR A 174 -15.71 13.83 20.10
CA TYR A 174 -15.26 12.61 20.74
C TYR A 174 -14.31 12.92 21.91
N VAL A 175 -13.39 13.84 21.70
CA VAL A 175 -12.47 14.32 22.74
C VAL A 175 -13.21 15.07 23.83
N SER A 176 -14.19 15.91 23.47
CA SER A 176 -15.04 16.61 24.42
C SER A 176 -15.79 15.64 25.35
N PHE A 177 -16.32 14.55 24.78
CA PHE A 177 -16.95 13.51 25.60
C PHE A 177 -15.98 12.94 26.64
N ASP A 178 -14.78 12.55 26.21
CA ASP A 178 -13.77 11.96 27.10
C ASP A 178 -13.38 12.92 28.24
N LYS A 179 -13.21 14.18 27.91
CA LYS A 179 -12.89 15.23 28.87
C LYS A 179 -13.98 15.38 29.95
N HIS A 180 -15.24 15.47 29.54
CA HIS A 180 -16.37 15.59 30.45
C HIS A 180 -16.59 14.30 31.27
N TYR A 181 -16.41 13.16 30.63
CA TYR A 181 -16.49 11.86 31.30
C TYR A 181 -15.45 11.70 32.40
N LYS A 182 -14.18 12.03 32.10
CA LYS A 182 -13.10 11.97 33.09
C LYS A 182 -13.34 12.93 34.28
N ALA A 183 -13.85 14.12 34.02
CA ALA A 183 -14.20 15.07 35.07
C ALA A 183 -15.32 14.52 35.97
N GLU A 184 -16.35 13.94 35.37
CA GLU A 184 -17.47 13.32 36.10
C GLU A 184 -17.02 12.13 36.94
N VAL A 185 -16.18 11.25 36.39
CA VAL A 185 -15.60 10.09 37.10
C VAL A 185 -14.77 10.56 38.30
N LYS A 186 -13.97 11.61 38.12
CA LYS A 186 -13.17 12.20 39.23
C LYS A 186 -14.03 12.69 40.36
N GLU A 187 -15.13 13.39 40.09
CA GLU A 187 -16.09 13.86 41.11
C GLU A 187 -16.76 12.69 41.84
N LEU A 188 -17.21 11.68 41.11
CA LEU A 188 -17.83 10.49 41.69
C LEU A 188 -16.84 9.67 42.52
N MET A 189 -15.59 9.54 42.07
CA MET A 189 -14.53 8.90 42.86
C MET A 189 -14.30 9.60 44.21
N ALA A 190 -14.21 10.93 44.19
CA ALA A 190 -14.05 11.71 45.43
C ALA A 190 -15.21 11.48 46.38
N LYS A 191 -16.43 11.43 45.87
CA LYS A 191 -17.63 11.12 46.66
C LYS A 191 -17.55 9.71 47.25
N PHE A 192 -17.23 8.69 46.48
CA PHE A 192 -17.16 7.30 46.97
C PHE A 192 -16.00 7.07 47.95
N GLN A 193 -14.87 7.74 47.75
CA GLN A 193 -13.77 7.70 48.70
C GLN A 193 -14.16 8.35 50.04
N SER A 194 -14.95 9.44 50.03
CA SER A 194 -15.49 10.05 51.25
C SER A 194 -16.46 9.13 52.00
N GLU A 195 -17.07 8.18 51.29
CA GLU A 195 -17.95 7.14 51.83
C GLU A 195 -17.20 5.89 52.32
N GLY A 196 -15.85 5.88 52.26
CA GLY A 196 -15.00 4.83 52.79
C GLY A 196 -14.47 3.82 51.81
N MET A 197 -14.68 4.03 50.50
CA MET A 197 -14.14 3.15 49.46
C MET A 197 -12.65 3.44 49.22
N ASN A 198 -11.88 2.40 48.89
CA ASN A 198 -10.52 2.59 48.40
C ASN A 198 -10.53 3.16 46.97
N GLU A 199 -9.36 3.58 46.48
CA GLU A 199 -9.23 4.22 45.15
C GLU A 199 -9.72 3.33 44.02
N GLU A 200 -9.36 2.04 44.03
CA GLU A 200 -9.72 1.08 42.98
C GLU A 200 -11.24 0.80 42.94
N GLU A 201 -11.84 0.55 44.10
CA GLU A 201 -13.29 0.34 44.24
C GLU A 201 -14.07 1.60 43.84
N ALA A 202 -13.63 2.77 44.28
CA ALA A 202 -14.25 4.05 43.96
C ALA A 202 -14.20 4.34 42.46
N LYS A 203 -13.07 4.04 41.80
CA LYS A 203 -12.91 4.21 40.37
C LYS A 203 -13.85 3.29 39.59
N ALA A 204 -13.88 2.00 39.92
CA ALA A 204 -14.76 1.03 39.25
C ALA A 204 -16.22 1.41 39.38
N LYS A 205 -16.65 1.84 40.57
CA LYS A 205 -18.03 2.29 40.81
C LYS A 205 -18.35 3.60 40.08
N ALA A 206 -17.42 4.56 40.07
CA ALA A 206 -17.59 5.83 39.38
C ALA A 206 -17.76 5.62 37.85
N GLU A 207 -16.94 4.77 37.25
CA GLU A 207 -17.05 4.43 35.83
C GLU A 207 -18.38 3.71 35.53
N ALA A 208 -18.83 2.81 36.42
CA ALA A 208 -20.08 2.09 36.24
C ALA A 208 -21.32 2.96 36.37
N GLU A 209 -21.28 3.97 37.28
CA GLU A 209 -22.42 4.82 37.59
C GLU A 209 -22.40 6.19 36.89
N SER A 210 -21.41 6.46 36.05
CA SER A 210 -21.32 7.73 35.29
C SER A 210 -22.60 8.00 34.52
N PRO A 211 -23.34 9.09 34.78
CA PRO A 211 -24.53 9.47 34.06
C PRO A 211 -24.26 9.67 32.56
N LEU A 212 -23.13 10.29 32.22
CA LEU A 212 -22.76 10.55 30.81
C LEU A 212 -22.57 9.25 30.04
N MET A 213 -21.88 8.26 30.62
CA MET A 213 -21.70 6.95 29.99
C MET A 213 -23.02 6.18 29.89
N LYS A 214 -23.88 6.27 30.88
CA LYS A 214 -25.23 5.67 30.84
C LYS A 214 -26.05 6.24 29.70
N GLU A 215 -26.04 7.56 29.52
CA GLU A 215 -26.73 8.22 28.41
C GLU A 215 -26.18 7.76 27.03
N ALA A 216 -24.87 7.58 26.92
CA ALA A 216 -24.26 7.06 25.69
C ALA A 216 -24.71 5.62 25.39
N ARG A 217 -24.77 4.76 26.41
CA ARG A 217 -25.28 3.38 26.27
C ARG A 217 -26.76 3.36 25.92
N GLU A 218 -27.57 4.19 26.53
CA GLU A 218 -29.00 4.34 26.19
C GLU A 218 -29.18 4.80 24.74
N MET A 219 -28.35 5.71 24.27
CA MET A 219 -28.36 6.18 22.88
C MET A 219 -28.06 5.01 21.92
N LEU A 220 -27.10 4.15 22.24
CA LEU A 220 -26.79 2.96 21.44
C LEU A 220 -27.98 1.99 21.40
N VAL A 221 -28.63 1.75 22.52
CA VAL A 221 -29.85 0.90 22.59
C VAL A 221 -30.95 1.48 21.72
N LYS A 222 -31.18 2.79 21.77
CA LYS A 222 -32.14 3.47 20.90
C LYS A 222 -31.78 3.36 19.44
N TRP A 223 -30.49 3.52 19.11
CA TRP A 223 -30.01 3.36 17.74
C TRP A 223 -30.31 1.94 17.20
N GLU A 224 -30.03 0.91 17.98
CA GLU A 224 -30.30 -0.48 17.63
C GLU A 224 -31.81 -0.78 17.53
N ALA A 225 -32.63 -0.07 18.29
CA ALA A 225 -34.09 -0.14 18.22
C ALA A 225 -34.70 0.69 17.08
N ASN A 226 -33.87 1.31 16.22
CA ASN A 226 -34.31 2.20 15.12
C ASN A 226 -35.09 3.44 15.58
N ASP A 227 -34.75 4.01 16.75
CA ASP A 227 -35.34 5.27 17.21
C ASP A 227 -35.14 6.37 16.14
N PRO A 228 -36.22 7.01 15.65
CA PRO A 228 -36.12 7.95 14.53
C PRO A 228 -35.23 9.16 14.82
N GLU A 229 -35.27 9.71 16.02
CA GLU A 229 -34.49 10.89 16.40
C GLU A 229 -32.98 10.55 16.49
N VAL A 230 -32.66 9.45 17.15
CA VAL A 230 -31.26 8.99 17.26
C VAL A 230 -30.71 8.64 15.90
N ARG A 231 -31.48 7.95 15.05
CA ARG A 231 -31.04 7.60 13.68
C ARG A 231 -30.86 8.83 12.79
N ALA A 232 -31.72 9.82 12.93
CA ALA A 232 -31.58 11.07 12.18
C ALA A 232 -30.31 11.84 12.58
N LEU A 233 -30.03 11.95 13.87
CA LEU A 233 -28.81 12.56 14.37
C LEU A 233 -27.56 11.79 13.91
N TRP A 234 -27.60 10.48 14.06
CA TRP A 234 -26.53 9.59 13.61
C TRP A 234 -26.22 9.75 12.12
N LYS A 235 -27.24 9.74 11.28
CA LYS A 235 -27.08 9.93 9.84
C LYS A 235 -26.46 11.29 9.50
N LYS A 236 -26.96 12.34 10.09
CA LYS A 236 -26.47 13.71 9.91
C LYS A 236 -24.97 13.82 10.23
N MET A 237 -24.56 13.35 11.39
CA MET A 237 -23.18 13.45 11.86
C MET A 237 -22.24 12.51 11.07
N ASN A 238 -22.68 11.29 10.76
CA ASN A 238 -21.86 10.38 9.96
C ASN A 238 -21.72 10.86 8.51
N ASP A 239 -22.74 11.49 7.92
CA ASP A 239 -22.62 12.08 6.58
C ASP A 239 -21.53 13.15 6.54
N TRP A 240 -21.37 13.92 7.63
CA TRP A 240 -20.26 14.87 7.74
C TRP A 240 -18.90 14.17 7.76
N VAL A 241 -18.80 13.07 8.49
CA VAL A 241 -17.55 12.28 8.57
C VAL A 241 -17.22 11.63 7.22
N TYR A 242 -18.21 11.05 6.57
CA TYR A 242 -18.02 10.43 5.24
C TYR A 242 -17.48 11.44 4.22
N ALA A 243 -18.05 12.63 4.19
CA ALA A 243 -17.57 13.71 3.32
C ALA A 243 -16.11 14.09 3.65
N GLY A 244 -15.77 14.16 4.93
CA GLY A 244 -14.40 14.42 5.38
C GLY A 244 -13.42 13.32 4.99
N PHE A 245 -13.80 12.06 5.12
CA PHE A 245 -12.97 10.94 4.68
C PHE A 245 -12.74 10.96 3.17
N ASP A 246 -13.77 11.28 2.38
CA ASP A 246 -13.67 11.37 0.93
C ASP A 246 -12.63 12.42 0.50
N GLU A 247 -12.57 13.56 1.19
CA GLU A 247 -11.54 14.56 0.93
C GLU A 247 -10.14 14.04 1.25
N THR A 248 -9.97 13.36 2.39
CA THR A 248 -8.67 12.77 2.78
C THR A 248 -8.22 11.73 1.77
N TYR A 249 -9.11 10.82 1.36
CA TYR A 249 -8.80 9.80 0.34
C TYR A 249 -8.44 10.43 -1.00
N ARG A 250 -9.16 11.46 -1.40
CA ARG A 250 -8.89 12.17 -2.67
C ARG A 250 -7.50 12.82 -2.64
N MET A 251 -7.12 13.48 -1.54
CA MET A 251 -5.80 14.06 -1.38
C MET A 251 -4.71 12.98 -1.41
N MET A 252 -4.95 11.87 -0.74
CA MET A 252 -4.00 10.74 -0.70
C MET A 252 -3.90 10.01 -2.04
N GLY A 253 -4.88 10.16 -2.92
CA GLY A 253 -4.95 9.44 -4.19
C GLY A 253 -5.40 7.99 -4.05
N VAL A 254 -6.22 7.70 -3.05
CA VAL A 254 -6.74 6.36 -2.73
C VAL A 254 -8.22 6.29 -3.07
N THR A 255 -8.65 5.20 -3.70
CA THR A 255 -10.03 4.99 -4.13
C THR A 255 -10.55 3.62 -3.71
N PHE A 256 -11.87 3.49 -3.67
CA PHE A 256 -12.57 2.23 -3.37
C PHE A 256 -13.66 1.97 -4.42
N ASP A 257 -13.79 0.71 -4.81
CA ASP A 257 -14.84 0.27 -5.74
C ASP A 257 -16.15 -0.01 -5.00
N LYS A 258 -16.05 -0.49 -3.76
CA LYS A 258 -17.20 -0.78 -2.90
C LYS A 258 -16.87 -0.46 -1.46
N ILE A 259 -17.76 0.28 -0.81
CA ILE A 259 -17.67 0.59 0.61
C ILE A 259 -18.77 -0.18 1.35
N TYR A 260 -18.38 -0.90 2.40
CA TYR A 260 -19.30 -1.54 3.33
C TYR A 260 -19.38 -0.70 4.61
N TYR A 261 -20.55 -0.67 5.22
CA TYR A 261 -20.79 0.06 6.46
C TYR A 261 -21.21 -0.91 7.55
N GLU A 262 -20.55 -0.86 8.69
CA GLU A 262 -20.86 -1.73 9.83
C GLU A 262 -22.33 -1.62 10.24
N SER A 263 -22.92 -0.43 10.12
CA SER A 263 -24.34 -0.18 10.38
C SER A 263 -25.27 -1.07 9.54
N ASN A 264 -24.82 -1.56 8.39
CA ASN A 264 -25.57 -2.46 7.51
C ASN A 264 -25.17 -3.92 7.69
N THR A 265 -23.94 -4.19 8.16
CA THR A 265 -23.36 -5.56 8.18
C THR A 265 -23.46 -6.25 9.54
N TYR A 266 -23.67 -5.51 10.62
CA TYR A 266 -23.53 -6.03 11.98
C TYR A 266 -24.55 -7.14 12.35
N LEU A 267 -25.73 -7.17 11.72
CA LEU A 267 -26.76 -8.20 11.96
C LEU A 267 -26.55 -9.48 11.14
N GLU A 268 -25.82 -9.38 10.01
CA GLU A 268 -25.65 -10.49 9.07
C GLU A 268 -24.82 -11.64 9.64
N GLY A 269 -23.86 -11.34 10.50
CA GLY A 269 -23.00 -12.33 11.13
C GLY A 269 -23.73 -13.23 12.12
N LYS A 270 -24.69 -12.69 12.85
CA LYS A 270 -25.49 -13.44 13.82
C LYS A 270 -26.24 -14.60 13.16
N GLU A 271 -26.84 -14.34 12.01
CA GLU A 271 -27.57 -15.36 11.23
C GLU A 271 -26.65 -16.52 10.83
N LYS A 272 -25.44 -16.21 10.36
CA LYS A 272 -24.45 -17.22 10.00
C LYS A 272 -23.95 -18.02 11.20
N VAL A 273 -23.76 -17.39 12.34
CA VAL A 273 -23.37 -18.07 13.59
C VAL A 273 -24.48 -19.01 14.05
N MET A 274 -25.73 -18.58 13.97
CA MET A 274 -26.88 -19.44 14.32
C MET A 274 -27.03 -20.65 13.36
N GLU A 275 -26.74 -20.44 12.06
CA GLU A 275 -26.69 -21.54 11.09
C GLU A 275 -25.59 -22.56 11.46
N GLY A 276 -24.40 -22.06 11.83
CA GLY A 276 -23.30 -22.92 12.30
C GLY A 276 -23.63 -23.66 13.59
N LEU A 277 -24.40 -23.06 14.49
CA LEU A 277 -24.89 -23.70 15.70
C LEU A 277 -25.85 -24.84 15.38
N GLU A 278 -26.80 -24.63 14.48
CA GLU A 278 -27.76 -25.67 14.02
C GLU A 278 -27.06 -26.85 13.34
N LYS A 279 -25.98 -26.55 12.58
CA LYS A 279 -25.19 -27.59 11.89
C LYS A 279 -24.18 -28.30 12.79
N GLY A 280 -24.08 -27.90 14.07
CA GLY A 280 -23.19 -28.52 15.04
C GLY A 280 -21.72 -28.08 14.96
N PHE A 281 -21.40 -27.03 14.20
CA PHE A 281 -20.04 -26.46 14.12
C PHE A 281 -19.70 -25.65 15.36
N PHE A 282 -20.72 -25.06 16.00
CA PHE A 282 -20.60 -24.24 17.19
C PHE A 282 -21.45 -24.86 18.32
N TYR A 283 -21.24 -24.39 19.55
CA TYR A 283 -22.00 -24.87 20.70
C TYR A 283 -22.47 -23.72 21.59
N ARG A 284 -23.51 -23.97 22.36
CA ARG A 284 -24.10 -23.02 23.30
C ARG A 284 -23.71 -23.40 24.72
N LYS A 285 -23.25 -22.42 25.52
CA LYS A 285 -23.05 -22.59 26.96
C LYS A 285 -24.34 -22.38 27.73
N GLU A 286 -24.34 -22.77 29.01
CA GLU A 286 -25.49 -22.65 29.89
C GLU A 286 -26.00 -21.21 30.05
N ASP A 287 -25.08 -20.21 29.97
CA ASP A 287 -25.43 -18.78 30.02
C ASP A 287 -26.10 -18.26 28.73
N GLY A 288 -26.24 -19.11 27.71
CA GLY A 288 -26.81 -18.76 26.42
C GLY A 288 -25.81 -18.25 25.37
N SER A 289 -24.54 -18.05 25.74
CA SER A 289 -23.49 -17.61 24.81
C SER A 289 -23.13 -18.71 23.80
N VAL A 290 -22.75 -18.32 22.59
CA VAL A 290 -22.38 -19.23 21.51
C VAL A 290 -20.87 -19.16 21.27
N TRP A 291 -20.24 -20.33 21.19
CA TRP A 291 -18.78 -20.49 21.10
C TRP A 291 -18.40 -21.44 19.97
N ALA A 292 -17.19 -21.24 19.43
CA ALA A 292 -16.52 -22.19 18.56
C ALA A 292 -15.42 -22.90 19.33
N ASP A 293 -15.37 -24.23 19.21
CA ASP A 293 -14.27 -25.04 19.71
C ASP A 293 -13.20 -25.17 18.63
N LEU A 294 -12.07 -24.50 18.82
CA LEU A 294 -10.93 -24.49 17.89
C LEU A 294 -9.74 -25.29 18.43
N THR A 295 -9.94 -26.11 19.46
CA THR A 295 -8.87 -26.93 20.06
C THR A 295 -8.28 -27.93 19.08
N GLY A 296 -9.09 -28.43 18.12
CA GLY A 296 -8.61 -29.29 17.03
C GLY A 296 -7.62 -28.62 16.09
N GLU A 297 -7.64 -27.30 16.00
CA GLU A 297 -6.70 -26.47 15.23
C GLU A 297 -5.57 -25.90 16.10
N GLY A 298 -5.48 -26.33 17.35
CA GLY A 298 -4.46 -25.85 18.28
C GLY A 298 -4.73 -24.49 18.88
N LEU A 299 -5.96 -24.01 18.82
CA LEU A 299 -6.39 -22.72 19.34
C LEU A 299 -7.39 -22.91 20.50
N ASP A 300 -7.69 -21.81 21.19
CA ASP A 300 -8.68 -21.82 22.28
C ASP A 300 -10.12 -21.78 21.76
N HIS A 301 -11.08 -21.92 22.69
CA HIS A 301 -12.48 -21.67 22.39
C HIS A 301 -12.69 -20.18 22.11
N LYS A 302 -13.50 -19.88 21.09
CA LYS A 302 -13.78 -18.50 20.66
C LYS A 302 -15.23 -18.12 20.87
N LEU A 303 -15.49 -17.04 21.60
CA LEU A 303 -16.82 -16.46 21.75
C LEU A 303 -17.29 -15.86 20.42
N LEU A 304 -18.52 -16.20 20.02
CA LEU A 304 -19.16 -15.69 18.80
C LEU A 304 -20.40 -14.84 19.09
N LEU A 305 -21.20 -15.23 20.07
CA LEU A 305 -22.33 -14.43 20.55
C LEU A 305 -22.30 -14.39 22.07
N ARG A 306 -22.51 -13.20 22.64
CA ARG A 306 -22.60 -13.03 24.09
C ARG A 306 -23.89 -13.67 24.64
N ALA A 307 -23.98 -13.82 25.95
CA ALA A 307 -25.13 -14.39 26.63
C ALA A 307 -26.46 -13.67 26.29
N ASP A 308 -26.39 -12.35 26.06
CA ASP A 308 -27.54 -11.53 25.66
C ASP A 308 -27.86 -11.62 24.15
N GLY A 309 -27.12 -12.44 23.41
CA GLY A 309 -27.29 -12.64 21.97
C GLY A 309 -26.61 -11.58 21.10
N THR A 310 -25.87 -10.62 21.68
CA THR A 310 -25.16 -9.60 20.91
C THR A 310 -23.88 -10.14 20.27
N SER A 311 -23.53 -9.59 19.11
CA SER A 311 -22.35 -9.95 18.31
C SER A 311 -21.06 -9.38 18.87
N VAL A 312 -19.96 -10.13 18.68
CA VAL A 312 -18.58 -9.66 18.88
C VAL A 312 -17.97 -9.28 17.52
N TYR A 313 -16.76 -8.72 17.51
CA TYR A 313 -16.08 -8.35 16.26
C TYR A 313 -15.94 -9.50 15.27
N MET A 314 -15.62 -10.68 15.75
CA MET A 314 -15.52 -11.89 14.90
C MET A 314 -16.82 -12.19 14.15
N THR A 315 -17.95 -12.06 14.83
CA THR A 315 -19.29 -12.24 14.24
C THR A 315 -19.56 -11.20 13.15
N GLN A 316 -19.18 -9.97 13.40
CA GLN A 316 -19.35 -8.87 12.44
C GLN A 316 -18.52 -9.12 11.19
N ASP A 317 -17.29 -9.60 11.31
CA ASP A 317 -16.41 -9.93 10.19
C ASP A 317 -16.97 -11.11 9.37
N ILE A 318 -17.56 -12.09 10.01
CA ILE A 318 -18.28 -13.19 9.32
C ILE A 318 -19.44 -12.63 8.49
N GLY A 319 -20.22 -11.72 9.06
CA GLY A 319 -21.34 -11.08 8.37
C GLY A 319 -20.90 -10.25 7.17
N THR A 320 -19.84 -9.48 7.30
CA THR A 320 -19.27 -8.71 6.20
C THR A 320 -18.76 -9.63 5.09
N ALA A 321 -18.08 -10.72 5.44
CA ALA A 321 -17.62 -11.72 4.49
C ALA A 321 -18.79 -12.36 3.72
N LYS A 322 -19.87 -12.70 4.40
CA LYS A 322 -21.10 -13.20 3.76
C LYS A 322 -21.61 -12.25 2.67
N LEU A 323 -21.71 -10.96 2.98
CA LEU A 323 -22.19 -9.96 2.04
C LEU A 323 -21.24 -9.78 0.85
N ARG A 324 -19.94 -9.77 1.10
CA ARG A 324 -18.91 -9.66 0.04
C ARG A 324 -18.99 -10.83 -0.93
N PHE A 325 -19.12 -12.03 -0.40
CA PHE A 325 -19.25 -13.25 -1.22
C PHE A 325 -20.54 -13.25 -2.06
N ALA A 326 -21.62 -12.69 -1.52
CA ALA A 326 -22.88 -12.53 -2.27
C ALA A 326 -22.77 -11.47 -3.38
N ASP A 327 -22.01 -10.38 -3.14
CA ASP A 327 -21.88 -9.27 -4.07
C ASP A 327 -20.91 -9.58 -5.22
N TYR A 328 -19.87 -10.38 -5.00
CA TYR A 328 -18.81 -10.66 -5.97
C TYR A 328 -18.39 -12.13 -5.99
N PRO A 329 -18.03 -12.67 -7.18
CA PRO A 329 -17.46 -14.00 -7.29
C PRO A 329 -15.97 -13.98 -6.90
N ILE A 330 -15.69 -13.92 -5.62
CA ILE A 330 -14.34 -13.73 -5.07
C ILE A 330 -13.54 -15.03 -5.17
N ASP A 331 -12.39 -14.99 -5.82
CA ASP A 331 -11.42 -16.09 -5.86
C ASP A 331 -10.41 -15.99 -4.71
N LYS A 332 -10.02 -14.77 -4.33
CA LYS A 332 -9.11 -14.52 -3.22
C LYS A 332 -9.49 -13.25 -2.47
N MET A 333 -9.49 -13.32 -1.14
CA MET A 333 -9.72 -12.17 -0.26
C MET A 333 -8.45 -11.80 0.49
N ILE A 334 -8.03 -10.54 0.39
CA ILE A 334 -6.85 -10.00 1.08
C ILE A 334 -7.32 -8.91 2.04
N TYR A 335 -6.93 -9.05 3.31
CA TYR A 335 -7.15 -8.05 4.35
C TYR A 335 -5.83 -7.34 4.67
N VAL A 336 -5.78 -6.03 4.47
CA VAL A 336 -4.62 -5.18 4.81
C VAL A 336 -4.85 -4.62 6.21
N VAL A 337 -4.28 -5.28 7.20
CA VAL A 337 -4.49 -4.96 8.61
C VAL A 337 -3.17 -5.12 9.39
N GLY A 338 -3.00 -4.35 10.44
CA GLY A 338 -1.80 -4.40 11.28
C GLY A 338 -1.51 -5.77 11.89
N ASN A 339 -0.26 -6.02 12.23
CA ASN A 339 0.22 -7.30 12.76
C ASN A 339 -0.36 -7.68 14.14
N GLU A 340 -0.91 -6.72 14.87
CA GLU A 340 -1.61 -6.98 16.13
C GLU A 340 -2.88 -7.82 15.95
N GLN A 341 -3.40 -7.95 14.73
CA GLN A 341 -4.59 -8.71 14.39
C GLN A 341 -4.30 -10.11 13.80
N ASN A 342 -3.06 -10.59 13.87
CA ASN A 342 -2.69 -11.88 13.28
C ASN A 342 -3.55 -13.04 13.80
N TYR A 343 -3.76 -13.12 15.10
CA TYR A 343 -4.59 -14.16 15.73
C TYR A 343 -6.04 -14.07 15.27
N HIS A 344 -6.61 -12.87 15.21
CA HIS A 344 -7.98 -12.63 14.76
C HIS A 344 -8.23 -13.19 13.36
N PHE A 345 -7.33 -12.91 12.42
CA PHE A 345 -7.47 -13.39 11.02
C PHE A 345 -7.23 -14.88 10.87
N GLN A 346 -6.37 -15.47 11.69
CA GLN A 346 -6.22 -16.92 11.74
C GLN A 346 -7.55 -17.58 12.15
N VAL A 347 -8.18 -17.09 13.19
CA VAL A 347 -9.49 -17.59 13.65
C VAL A 347 -10.57 -17.36 12.59
N LEU A 348 -10.62 -16.16 11.99
CA LEU A 348 -11.59 -15.83 10.95
C LEU A 348 -11.50 -16.81 9.77
N SER A 349 -10.29 -17.09 9.29
CA SER A 349 -10.05 -18.03 8.19
C SER A 349 -10.64 -19.42 8.50
N ILE A 350 -10.39 -19.92 9.70
CA ILE A 350 -10.90 -21.22 10.13
C ILE A 350 -12.44 -21.23 10.20
N LEU A 351 -13.04 -20.19 10.77
CA LEU A 351 -14.49 -20.09 10.91
C LEU A 351 -15.21 -19.98 9.55
N LEU A 352 -14.66 -19.20 8.63
CA LEU A 352 -15.22 -19.06 7.27
C LEU A 352 -15.16 -20.38 6.51
N ASP A 353 -14.08 -21.12 6.65
CA ASP A 353 -13.97 -22.46 6.05
C ASP A 353 -15.01 -23.43 6.64
N LYS A 354 -15.15 -23.48 7.97
CA LYS A 354 -16.17 -24.29 8.65
C LYS A 354 -17.59 -23.94 8.22
N LEU A 355 -17.86 -22.67 7.92
CA LEU A 355 -19.17 -22.18 7.45
C LEU A 355 -19.40 -22.39 5.95
N GLY A 356 -18.43 -22.95 5.24
CA GLY A 356 -18.56 -23.32 3.83
C GLY A 356 -18.21 -22.22 2.82
N PHE A 357 -17.51 -21.18 3.24
CA PHE A 357 -16.97 -20.19 2.30
C PHE A 357 -15.72 -20.76 1.63
N GLU A 358 -15.77 -20.95 0.32
CA GLU A 358 -14.70 -21.60 -0.47
C GLU A 358 -13.34 -20.92 -0.33
N TRP A 359 -13.31 -19.60 -0.19
CA TRP A 359 -12.09 -18.83 -0.04
C TRP A 359 -11.64 -18.64 1.42
N GLY A 360 -12.34 -19.21 2.38
CA GLY A 360 -12.01 -19.06 3.80
C GLY A 360 -10.60 -19.47 4.14
N LYS A 361 -10.15 -20.66 3.71
CA LYS A 361 -8.76 -21.13 3.87
C LYS A 361 -7.75 -20.34 3.03
N GLY A 362 -8.17 -19.80 1.90
CA GLY A 362 -7.34 -18.98 1.01
C GLY A 362 -7.30 -17.50 1.39
N LEU A 363 -7.90 -17.13 2.51
CA LEU A 363 -7.86 -15.76 3.02
C LEU A 363 -6.41 -15.35 3.31
N VAL A 364 -6.03 -14.18 2.83
CA VAL A 364 -4.70 -13.61 3.05
C VAL A 364 -4.82 -12.45 4.02
N HIS A 365 -4.14 -12.54 5.14
CA HIS A 365 -3.89 -11.40 6.01
C HIS A 365 -2.56 -10.76 5.56
N PHE A 366 -2.64 -9.65 4.85
CA PHE A 366 -1.48 -8.81 4.58
C PHE A 366 -1.16 -8.03 5.85
N SER A 367 -0.25 -8.59 6.64
CA SER A 367 0.14 -8.09 7.96
C SER A 367 1.27 -7.07 7.82
N TYR A 368 1.13 -5.92 8.46
CA TYR A 368 2.17 -4.88 8.41
C TYR A 368 2.50 -4.33 9.80
N GLY A 369 3.70 -3.78 9.93
CA GLY A 369 4.20 -3.20 11.17
C GLY A 369 3.75 -1.77 11.40
N MET A 370 4.05 -1.25 12.57
CA MET A 370 3.68 0.10 13.01
C MET A 370 4.53 1.17 12.31
N VAL A 371 3.98 2.37 12.18
CA VAL A 371 4.68 3.56 11.71
C VAL A 371 4.64 4.64 12.80
N GLU A 372 5.79 5.27 13.04
CA GLU A 372 5.97 6.32 14.02
C GLU A 372 6.67 7.53 13.41
N LEU A 373 6.56 8.68 14.05
CA LEU A 373 7.36 9.86 13.74
C LEU A 373 8.54 9.95 14.70
N PRO A 374 9.66 10.60 14.28
CA PRO A 374 10.72 10.94 15.23
C PRO A 374 10.17 11.86 16.32
N GLU A 375 10.57 11.65 17.58
CA GLU A 375 10.11 12.44 18.72
C GLU A 375 10.34 13.95 18.48
N GLY A 376 9.32 14.75 18.77
CA GLY A 376 9.37 16.22 18.80
C GLY A 376 9.30 16.93 17.45
N LYS A 377 9.07 16.24 16.34
CA LYS A 377 9.11 16.84 14.98
C LYS A 377 7.76 17.18 14.37
N MET A 378 6.69 16.52 14.75
CA MET A 378 5.34 16.91 14.36
C MET A 378 4.44 16.99 15.58
N LYS A 379 3.71 18.08 15.69
CA LYS A 379 2.75 18.25 16.80
C LYS A 379 1.45 17.54 16.43
N SER A 380 1.12 16.48 17.17
CA SER A 380 -0.25 15.97 17.12
C SER A 380 -1.19 16.94 17.83
N ARG A 381 -2.42 17.07 17.34
CA ARG A 381 -3.48 17.63 18.15
C ARG A 381 -3.64 16.71 19.37
N GLU A 382 -3.39 17.25 20.59
CA GLU A 382 -3.48 16.54 21.88
C GLU A 382 -2.41 15.48 22.19
N GLY A 383 -1.27 15.50 21.52
CA GLY A 383 -0.07 14.79 21.97
C GLY A 383 0.03 13.30 21.69
N THR A 384 -0.97 12.64 21.08
CA THR A 384 -0.99 11.18 20.94
C THR A 384 -1.08 10.62 19.52
N VAL A 385 -1.66 11.36 18.55
CA VAL A 385 -1.90 10.85 17.19
C VAL A 385 -1.64 11.93 16.15
N VAL A 386 -0.93 11.57 15.09
CA VAL A 386 -0.65 12.46 13.95
C VAL A 386 -1.78 12.39 12.94
N ASP A 387 -2.45 13.52 12.73
CA ASP A 387 -3.54 13.64 11.75
C ASP A 387 -3.03 13.48 10.32
N ALA A 388 -3.73 12.69 9.51
CA ALA A 388 -3.34 12.41 8.12
C ALA A 388 -3.36 13.67 7.25
N ASP A 389 -4.38 14.53 7.40
CA ASP A 389 -4.50 15.77 6.63
C ASP A 389 -3.36 16.74 6.96
N ASP A 390 -3.05 16.89 8.25
CA ASP A 390 -1.94 17.74 8.72
C ASP A 390 -0.59 17.23 8.20
N LEU A 391 -0.39 15.92 8.21
CA LEU A 391 0.82 15.30 7.68
C LEU A 391 0.99 15.58 6.19
N MET A 392 -0.05 15.35 5.40
CA MET A 392 0.00 15.60 3.95
C MET A 392 0.21 17.07 3.62
N ALA A 393 -0.48 17.99 4.34
CA ALA A 393 -0.30 19.42 4.16
C ALA A 393 1.13 19.86 4.48
N GLU A 394 1.70 19.37 5.57
CA GLU A 394 3.08 19.67 5.95
C GLU A 394 4.09 19.16 4.93
N MET A 395 3.87 17.96 4.39
CA MET A 395 4.74 17.40 3.35
C MET A 395 4.69 18.24 2.06
N ILE A 396 3.52 18.70 1.67
CA ILE A 396 3.35 19.57 0.50
C ILE A 396 4.05 20.92 0.71
N ASP A 397 3.87 21.54 1.88
CA ASP A 397 4.50 22.80 2.22
C ASP A 397 6.03 22.68 2.26
N THR A 398 6.54 21.62 2.87
CA THR A 398 7.99 21.34 2.92
C THR A 398 8.55 21.12 1.51
N ALA A 399 7.83 20.40 0.66
CA ALA A 399 8.21 20.19 -0.73
C ALA A 399 8.28 21.52 -1.51
N LYS A 400 7.33 22.41 -1.28
CA LYS A 400 7.28 23.73 -1.91
C LYS A 400 8.47 24.59 -1.49
N GLU A 401 8.76 24.65 -0.20
CA GLU A 401 9.91 25.38 0.32
C GLU A 401 11.24 24.86 -0.23
N THR A 402 11.45 23.56 -0.18
CA THR A 402 12.67 22.91 -0.68
C THR A 402 12.84 23.13 -2.18
N SER A 403 11.77 22.99 -2.95
CA SER A 403 11.79 23.22 -4.40
C SER A 403 12.10 24.69 -4.74
N ASN A 404 11.55 25.64 -3.98
CA ASN A 404 11.86 27.06 -4.14
C ASN A 404 13.34 27.37 -3.84
N GLU A 405 13.87 26.84 -2.74
CA GLU A 405 15.29 27.02 -2.37
C GLU A 405 16.25 26.47 -3.44
N LEU A 406 15.86 25.39 -4.10
CA LEU A 406 16.66 24.78 -5.17
C LEU A 406 16.40 25.40 -6.55
N GLY A 407 15.56 26.42 -6.65
CA GLY A 407 15.22 27.08 -7.91
C GLY A 407 14.38 26.24 -8.88
N LYS A 408 13.81 25.15 -8.42
CA LYS A 408 13.08 24.19 -9.28
C LYS A 408 11.70 24.67 -9.71
N LEU A 409 11.16 25.71 -9.06
CA LEU A 409 9.86 26.30 -9.38
C LEU A 409 9.97 27.59 -10.19
N ASP A 410 11.19 28.00 -10.57
CA ASP A 410 11.43 29.22 -11.34
C ASP A 410 10.76 29.14 -12.72
N GLY A 411 10.10 30.23 -13.11
CA GLY A 411 9.42 30.32 -14.40
C GLY A 411 8.06 29.60 -14.48
N LEU A 412 7.58 29.03 -13.40
CA LEU A 412 6.26 28.37 -13.32
C LEU A 412 5.19 29.35 -12.80
N THR A 413 3.94 29.14 -13.24
CA THR A 413 2.79 29.80 -12.61
C THR A 413 2.59 29.30 -11.20
N LYS A 414 1.83 30.04 -10.38
CA LYS A 414 1.50 29.61 -9.01
C LYS A 414 0.79 28.25 -9.02
N GLU A 415 -0.16 28.07 -9.94
CA GLU A 415 -0.92 26.82 -10.06
C GLU A 415 -0.01 25.64 -10.42
N GLU A 416 0.89 25.81 -11.38
CA GLU A 416 1.90 24.81 -11.76
C GLU A 416 2.83 24.47 -10.59
N ALA A 417 3.32 25.48 -9.87
CA ALA A 417 4.18 25.32 -8.71
C ALA A 417 3.45 24.57 -7.58
N ASP A 418 2.21 24.90 -7.29
CA ASP A 418 1.41 24.26 -6.27
C ASP A 418 1.15 22.77 -6.62
N ASN A 419 0.86 22.48 -7.89
CA ASN A 419 0.67 21.11 -8.36
C ASN A 419 1.96 20.27 -8.25
N ILE A 420 3.09 20.84 -8.63
CA ILE A 420 4.39 20.16 -8.48
C ILE A 420 4.69 19.92 -7.00
N ALA A 421 4.47 20.91 -6.14
CA ALA A 421 4.65 20.75 -4.70
C ALA A 421 3.80 19.62 -4.13
N ARG A 422 2.55 19.48 -4.58
CA ARG A 422 1.65 18.38 -4.23
C ARG A 422 2.22 17.04 -4.67
N ILE A 423 2.63 16.93 -5.92
CA ILE A 423 3.19 15.68 -6.49
C ILE A 423 4.47 15.28 -5.74
N VAL A 424 5.35 16.23 -5.48
CA VAL A 424 6.62 15.96 -4.79
C VAL A 424 6.42 15.65 -3.32
N GLY A 425 5.58 16.41 -2.63
CA GLY A 425 5.31 16.19 -1.20
C GLY A 425 4.64 14.85 -0.93
N LEU A 426 3.60 14.53 -1.69
CA LEU A 426 2.93 13.23 -1.59
C LEU A 426 3.83 12.09 -2.08
N GLY A 427 4.60 12.32 -3.12
CA GLY A 427 5.59 11.34 -3.62
C GLY A 427 6.65 11.02 -2.58
N ALA A 428 7.15 12.01 -1.87
CA ALA A 428 8.10 11.83 -0.77
C ALA A 428 7.51 10.96 0.35
N LEU A 429 6.30 11.28 0.78
CA LEU A 429 5.58 10.53 1.81
C LEU A 429 5.35 9.08 1.39
N LYS A 430 4.76 8.88 0.22
CA LYS A 430 4.38 7.56 -0.29
C LYS A 430 5.60 6.66 -0.50
N TYR A 431 6.61 7.18 -1.18
CA TYR A 431 7.81 6.40 -1.47
C TYR A 431 8.54 5.99 -0.19
N PHE A 432 8.72 6.92 0.75
CA PHE A 432 9.42 6.63 2.01
C PHE A 432 8.75 5.53 2.82
N ILE A 433 7.42 5.52 2.85
CA ILE A 433 6.64 4.47 3.52
C ILE A 433 6.73 3.15 2.74
N LEU A 434 6.58 3.18 1.42
CA LEU A 434 6.47 1.97 0.59
C LEU A 434 7.81 1.29 0.31
N LYS A 435 8.94 2.00 0.41
CA LYS A 435 10.27 1.40 0.21
C LYS A 435 10.68 0.44 1.33
N VAL A 436 10.06 0.55 2.49
CA VAL A 436 10.33 -0.31 3.65
C VAL A 436 9.50 -1.59 3.55
N ASP A 437 10.09 -2.73 3.89
CA ASP A 437 9.34 -4.00 3.99
C ASP A 437 8.13 -3.79 4.91
N ALA A 438 6.94 -4.08 4.41
CA ALA A 438 5.70 -3.83 5.12
C ALA A 438 5.63 -4.52 6.49
N ARG A 439 6.26 -5.68 6.64
CA ARG A 439 6.26 -6.44 7.89
C ARG A 439 7.06 -5.76 9.01
N LYS A 440 7.93 -4.81 8.67
CA LYS A 440 8.77 -4.10 9.63
C LYS A 440 8.08 -2.86 10.19
N ASN A 441 8.30 -2.59 11.46
CA ASN A 441 8.03 -1.28 12.02
C ASN A 441 8.95 -0.25 11.37
N MET A 442 8.48 0.98 11.25
CA MET A 442 9.27 2.03 10.64
C MET A 442 9.07 3.38 11.31
N THR A 443 10.06 4.24 11.16
CA THR A 443 9.98 5.65 11.54
C THR A 443 9.93 6.48 10.26
N PHE A 444 8.88 7.26 10.08
CA PHE A 444 8.78 8.21 8.96
C PHE A 444 9.48 9.52 9.34
N ASN A 445 10.54 9.85 8.61
CA ASN A 445 11.29 11.09 8.78
C ASN A 445 10.96 12.07 7.64
N PRO A 446 10.20 13.15 7.89
CA PRO A 446 9.81 14.11 6.87
C PRO A 446 11.00 14.75 6.12
N LYS A 447 12.06 15.13 6.84
CA LYS A 447 13.24 15.75 6.23
C LYS A 447 14.01 14.81 5.31
N GLU A 448 14.20 13.59 5.73
CA GLU A 448 14.86 12.56 4.93
C GLU A 448 14.07 12.22 3.68
N SER A 449 12.75 12.14 3.81
CA SER A 449 11.85 11.76 2.71
C SER A 449 11.85 12.75 1.55
N ILE A 450 12.14 14.02 1.79
CA ILE A 450 12.10 15.09 0.80
C ILE A 450 13.47 15.35 0.14
N ASP A 451 14.52 14.66 0.52
CA ASP A 451 15.86 14.84 -0.02
C ASP A 451 15.92 14.48 -1.51
N PHE A 452 16.36 15.44 -2.34
CA PHE A 452 16.50 15.26 -3.78
C PHE A 452 17.72 14.43 -4.20
N ASN A 453 18.61 14.09 -3.27
CA ASN A 453 19.85 13.36 -3.55
C ASN A 453 19.89 11.96 -2.90
N GLY A 454 18.89 11.61 -2.08
CA GLY A 454 18.85 10.35 -1.36
C GLY A 454 17.97 9.30 -2.04
N ASN A 455 17.77 8.18 -1.35
CA ASN A 455 16.81 7.15 -1.76
C ASN A 455 15.38 7.59 -1.41
N THR A 456 14.83 8.48 -2.25
CA THR A 456 13.58 9.19 -1.99
C THR A 456 12.70 9.27 -3.24
N GLY A 457 11.42 9.54 -3.02
CA GLY A 457 10.48 9.83 -4.11
C GLY A 457 10.92 11.01 -4.97
N PRO A 458 11.28 12.17 -4.36
CA PRO A 458 11.75 13.35 -5.12
C PRO A 458 12.97 13.08 -6.00
N PHE A 459 13.91 12.26 -5.57
CA PHE A 459 15.06 11.86 -6.40
C PHE A 459 14.60 11.14 -7.67
N ILE A 460 13.70 10.20 -7.54
CA ILE A 460 13.15 9.44 -8.67
C ILE A 460 12.34 10.35 -9.60
N GLN A 461 11.49 11.20 -9.03
CA GLN A 461 10.67 12.16 -9.77
C GLN A 461 11.53 13.17 -10.54
N TYR A 462 12.58 13.66 -9.91
CA TYR A 462 13.53 14.57 -10.56
C TYR A 462 14.24 13.90 -11.73
N THR A 463 14.66 12.65 -11.58
CA THR A 463 15.29 11.90 -12.68
C THR A 463 14.33 11.72 -13.85
N TYR A 464 13.06 11.40 -13.57
CA TYR A 464 12.04 11.33 -14.61
C TYR A 464 11.86 12.68 -15.35
N ALA A 465 11.74 13.77 -14.60
CA ALA A 465 11.63 15.12 -15.18
C ALA A 465 12.88 15.49 -16.01
N ARG A 466 14.06 15.09 -15.57
CA ARG A 466 15.32 15.26 -16.33
C ARG A 466 15.24 14.57 -17.69
N ILE A 467 14.79 13.34 -17.71
CA ILE A 467 14.62 12.60 -18.96
C ILE A 467 13.61 13.29 -19.87
N GLN A 468 12.47 13.73 -19.34
CA GLN A 468 11.47 14.46 -20.12
C GLN A 468 12.03 15.75 -20.71
N SER A 469 12.91 16.46 -19.98
CA SER A 469 13.61 17.64 -20.49
C SER A 469 14.53 17.31 -21.67
N VAL A 470 15.28 16.24 -21.57
CA VAL A 470 16.16 15.77 -22.67
C VAL A 470 15.32 15.42 -23.90
N LEU A 471 14.22 14.72 -23.75
CA LEU A 471 13.33 14.34 -24.83
C LEU A 471 12.67 15.54 -25.51
N ARG A 472 12.26 16.57 -24.73
CA ARG A 472 11.73 17.83 -25.28
C ARG A 472 12.77 18.57 -26.11
N LYS A 473 13.99 18.69 -25.60
CA LYS A 473 15.11 19.34 -26.32
C LYS A 473 15.45 18.62 -27.62
N ALA A 474 15.43 17.30 -27.60
CA ALA A 474 15.63 16.49 -28.83
C ALA A 474 14.54 16.78 -29.86
N LYS A 475 13.27 16.80 -29.45
CA LYS A 475 12.14 17.12 -30.33
C LYS A 475 12.22 18.53 -30.91
N GLU A 476 12.59 19.51 -30.09
CA GLU A 476 12.81 20.89 -30.52
C GLU A 476 13.94 20.99 -31.55
N ALA A 477 14.96 20.15 -31.45
CA ALA A 477 16.07 20.06 -32.41
C ALA A 477 15.73 19.20 -33.65
N GLY A 478 14.49 18.73 -33.79
CA GLY A 478 14.03 17.93 -34.94
C GLY A 478 14.50 16.47 -34.89
N ILE A 479 14.95 15.98 -33.75
CA ILE A 479 15.36 14.58 -33.59
C ILE A 479 14.16 13.73 -33.21
N GLU A 480 13.86 12.70 -34.03
CA GLU A 480 12.79 11.75 -33.79
C GLU A 480 13.35 10.40 -33.36
N ILE A 481 12.67 9.75 -32.41
CA ILE A 481 12.99 8.39 -31.99
C ILE A 481 12.16 7.43 -32.86
N PRO A 482 12.83 6.58 -33.70
CA PRO A 482 12.11 5.68 -34.56
C PRO A 482 11.46 4.53 -33.78
N ALA A 483 10.43 3.92 -34.37
CA ALA A 483 9.80 2.72 -33.81
C ALA A 483 10.78 1.54 -33.77
N GLN A 484 11.65 1.43 -34.76
CA GLN A 484 12.71 0.42 -34.84
C GLN A 484 14.05 1.12 -34.56
N LEU A 485 14.75 0.69 -33.52
CA LEU A 485 16.02 1.29 -33.10
C LEU A 485 17.16 0.98 -34.08
N PRO A 486 18.16 1.86 -34.22
CA PRO A 486 19.29 1.64 -35.12
C PRO A 486 20.07 0.37 -34.79
N ALA A 487 20.43 -0.38 -35.81
CA ALA A 487 21.31 -1.56 -35.71
C ALA A 487 22.78 -1.17 -35.93
N GLY A 488 23.71 -2.07 -35.59
CA GLY A 488 25.13 -1.90 -35.86
C GLY A 488 25.88 -0.99 -34.91
N ILE A 489 25.30 -0.65 -33.76
CA ILE A 489 25.91 0.12 -32.70
C ILE A 489 26.60 -0.82 -31.69
N GLU A 490 27.83 -0.48 -31.31
CA GLU A 490 28.49 -1.13 -30.18
C GLU A 490 28.06 -0.43 -28.87
N LEU A 491 27.57 -1.20 -27.93
CA LEU A 491 27.08 -0.72 -26.66
C LEU A 491 28.19 -0.73 -25.60
N SER A 492 28.19 0.29 -24.73
CA SER A 492 28.98 0.29 -23.51
C SER A 492 28.39 -0.64 -22.46
N GLU A 493 29.18 -1.04 -21.47
CA GLU A 493 28.69 -1.84 -20.35
C GLU A 493 27.54 -1.16 -19.60
N LYS A 494 27.57 0.16 -19.48
CA LYS A 494 26.50 0.92 -18.82
C LYS A 494 25.20 0.92 -19.60
N GLU A 495 25.30 1.01 -20.92
CA GLU A 495 24.11 0.89 -21.80
C GLU A 495 23.50 -0.51 -21.74
N GLU A 496 24.33 -1.54 -21.80
CA GLU A 496 23.90 -2.94 -21.64
C GLU A 496 23.26 -3.17 -20.26
N GLY A 497 23.87 -2.67 -19.20
CA GLY A 497 23.36 -2.75 -17.83
C GLY A 497 21.99 -2.09 -17.66
N LEU A 498 21.79 -0.91 -18.27
CA LEU A 498 20.48 -0.24 -18.25
C LEU A 498 19.41 -1.01 -19.00
N ILE A 499 19.74 -1.58 -20.17
CA ILE A 499 18.80 -2.41 -20.93
C ILE A 499 18.37 -3.62 -20.08
N GLN A 500 19.32 -4.26 -19.43
CA GLN A 500 19.03 -5.39 -18.54
C GLN A 500 18.11 -4.98 -17.40
N MET A 501 18.37 -3.86 -16.75
CA MET A 501 17.53 -3.37 -15.66
C MET A 501 16.11 -3.02 -16.13
N VAL A 502 15.98 -2.38 -17.29
CA VAL A 502 14.67 -2.11 -17.91
C VAL A 502 13.94 -3.41 -18.19
N ALA A 503 14.63 -4.39 -18.78
CA ALA A 503 14.06 -5.71 -19.08
C ALA A 503 13.60 -6.45 -17.81
N ASP A 504 14.32 -6.30 -16.70
CA ASP A 504 14.01 -6.94 -15.42
C ASP A 504 12.66 -6.49 -14.84
N PHE A 505 12.11 -5.36 -15.27
CA PHE A 505 10.87 -4.82 -14.71
C PHE A 505 9.72 -5.83 -14.73
N ALA A 506 9.58 -6.60 -15.79
CA ALA A 506 8.53 -7.63 -15.89
C ALA A 506 8.64 -8.68 -14.77
N ALA A 507 9.86 -9.17 -14.51
CA ALA A 507 10.11 -10.11 -13.43
C ALA A 507 9.92 -9.48 -12.05
N ILE A 508 10.26 -8.21 -11.89
CA ILE A 508 10.07 -7.44 -10.65
C ILE A 508 8.59 -7.27 -10.32
N VAL A 509 7.76 -6.93 -11.30
CA VAL A 509 6.30 -6.82 -11.11
C VAL A 509 5.71 -8.17 -10.69
N LYS A 510 6.13 -9.25 -11.35
CA LYS A 510 5.71 -10.60 -11.01
C LYS A 510 6.10 -10.98 -9.58
N GLN A 511 7.34 -10.73 -9.21
CA GLN A 511 7.85 -11.03 -7.86
C GLN A 511 7.12 -10.22 -6.78
N ALA A 512 6.88 -8.94 -7.04
CA ALA A 512 6.14 -8.07 -6.12
C ALA A 512 4.70 -8.59 -5.91
N GLY A 513 4.07 -9.12 -6.95
CA GLY A 513 2.74 -9.72 -6.88
C GLY A 513 2.73 -11.03 -6.09
N GLU A 514 3.72 -11.89 -6.30
CA GLU A 514 3.85 -13.17 -5.58
C GLU A 514 4.12 -12.97 -4.09
N ASP A 515 4.96 -12.00 -3.75
CA ASP A 515 5.37 -11.71 -2.37
C ASP A 515 4.47 -10.68 -1.67
N TYR A 516 3.50 -10.12 -2.37
CA TYR A 516 2.68 -9.00 -1.89
C TYR A 516 3.56 -7.86 -1.33
N SER A 517 4.57 -7.45 -2.11
CA SER A 517 5.61 -6.53 -1.63
C SER A 517 5.77 -5.29 -2.51
N PRO A 518 5.15 -4.16 -2.13
CA PRO A 518 5.40 -2.88 -2.80
C PRO A 518 6.88 -2.44 -2.72
N SER A 519 7.60 -2.80 -1.66
CA SER A 519 9.00 -2.42 -1.49
C SER A 519 9.92 -2.95 -2.59
N ILE A 520 9.59 -4.09 -3.19
CA ILE A 520 10.33 -4.64 -4.32
C ILE A 520 10.29 -3.67 -5.51
N ILE A 521 9.12 -3.12 -5.82
CA ILE A 521 8.95 -2.10 -6.89
C ILE A 521 9.71 -0.82 -6.54
N ALA A 522 9.55 -0.34 -5.31
CA ALA A 522 10.18 0.91 -4.86
C ALA A 522 11.70 0.84 -4.97
N ASN A 523 12.31 -0.19 -4.43
CA ASN A 523 13.77 -0.36 -4.44
C ASN A 523 14.32 -0.59 -5.84
N TYR A 524 13.64 -1.36 -6.67
CA TYR A 524 13.99 -1.52 -8.08
C TYR A 524 13.99 -0.19 -8.83
N THR A 525 12.95 0.60 -8.66
CA THR A 525 12.83 1.90 -9.35
C THR A 525 13.95 2.86 -8.95
N TYR A 526 14.29 2.90 -7.66
CA TYR A 526 15.43 3.66 -7.18
C TYR A 526 16.75 3.18 -7.80
N ASP A 527 17.01 1.88 -7.82
CA ASP A 527 18.24 1.33 -8.39
C ASP A 527 18.35 1.66 -9.89
N LEU A 528 17.25 1.59 -10.61
CA LEU A 528 17.21 1.94 -12.03
C LEU A 528 17.57 3.42 -12.26
N VAL A 529 16.96 4.34 -11.53
CA VAL A 529 17.26 5.78 -11.71
C VAL A 529 18.65 6.14 -11.25
N LYS A 530 19.19 5.46 -10.26
CA LYS A 530 20.57 5.62 -9.81
C LYS A 530 21.55 5.25 -10.91
N GLU A 531 21.37 4.10 -11.56
CA GLU A 531 22.19 3.68 -12.69
C GLU A 531 22.01 4.60 -13.90
N TYR A 532 20.79 5.04 -14.17
CA TYR A 532 20.55 6.00 -15.24
C TYR A 532 21.28 7.33 -15.01
N ASN A 533 21.29 7.85 -13.80
CA ASN A 533 22.00 9.10 -13.49
C ASN A 533 23.51 8.95 -13.68
N GLN A 534 24.10 7.80 -13.39
CA GLN A 534 25.51 7.55 -13.69
C GLN A 534 25.76 7.53 -15.21
N PHE A 535 24.91 6.86 -15.96
CA PHE A 535 24.94 6.87 -17.43
C PHE A 535 24.80 8.31 -17.98
N TYR A 536 23.83 9.06 -17.50
CA TYR A 536 23.59 10.44 -17.91
C TYR A 536 24.79 11.34 -17.66
N HIS A 537 25.48 11.12 -16.54
CA HIS A 537 26.69 11.87 -16.18
C HIS A 537 27.87 11.50 -17.10
N ASP A 538 28.07 10.22 -17.37
CA ASP A 538 29.25 9.72 -18.10
C ASP A 538 29.13 9.81 -19.63
N PHE A 539 27.91 9.82 -20.16
CA PHE A 539 27.65 9.85 -21.59
C PHE A 539 26.84 11.07 -22.00
N SER A 540 27.36 11.80 -23.00
CA SER A 540 26.55 12.84 -23.63
C SER A 540 25.47 12.24 -24.50
N ILE A 541 24.26 12.76 -24.40
CA ILE A 541 23.13 12.31 -25.23
C ILE A 541 22.96 13.25 -26.41
N LEU A 542 22.64 14.51 -26.15
CA LEU A 542 22.35 15.50 -27.20
C LEU A 542 23.59 16.03 -27.92
N ARG A 543 24.75 15.94 -27.29
CA ARG A 543 26.04 16.37 -27.88
C ARG A 543 26.75 15.22 -28.61
N GLU A 544 26.23 14.03 -28.59
CA GLU A 544 26.80 12.90 -29.34
C GLU A 544 26.79 13.18 -30.83
N GLU A 545 27.92 13.04 -31.47
CA GLU A 545 28.08 13.31 -32.89
C GLU A 545 27.52 12.21 -33.78
N ASN A 546 27.60 10.95 -33.35
CA ASN A 546 27.03 9.82 -34.08
C ASN A 546 25.52 9.81 -33.92
N GLU A 547 24.80 10.09 -35.01
CA GLU A 547 23.33 10.18 -35.00
C GLU A 547 22.65 8.89 -34.54
N ALA A 548 23.16 7.73 -34.95
CA ALA A 548 22.59 6.44 -34.55
C ALA A 548 22.74 6.21 -33.05
N VAL A 549 23.91 6.53 -32.49
CA VAL A 549 24.17 6.43 -31.05
C VAL A 549 23.31 7.43 -30.25
N LYS A 550 23.19 8.65 -30.75
CA LYS A 550 22.34 9.69 -30.14
C LYS A 550 20.88 9.22 -30.03
N VAL A 551 20.32 8.76 -31.14
CA VAL A 551 18.93 8.26 -31.21
C VAL A 551 18.76 7.04 -30.30
N PHE A 552 19.70 6.13 -30.29
CA PHE A 552 19.68 4.98 -29.38
C PHE A 552 19.65 5.41 -27.90
N ARG A 553 20.50 6.34 -27.50
CA ARG A 553 20.55 6.85 -26.12
C ARG A 553 19.27 7.58 -25.73
N LEU A 554 18.65 8.30 -26.66
CA LEU A 554 17.34 8.91 -26.46
C LEU A 554 16.26 7.84 -26.27
N ALA A 555 16.25 6.80 -27.07
CA ALA A 555 15.31 5.69 -26.94
C ALA A 555 15.50 4.94 -25.60
N LEU A 556 16.75 4.69 -25.22
CA LEU A 556 17.06 4.08 -23.93
C LEU A 556 16.53 4.94 -22.77
N SER A 557 16.76 6.24 -22.81
CA SER A 557 16.27 7.20 -21.83
C SER A 557 14.74 7.20 -21.75
N GLU A 558 14.05 7.21 -22.90
CA GLU A 558 12.59 7.14 -22.97
C GLU A 558 12.03 5.87 -22.34
N ASN A 559 12.69 4.72 -22.56
CA ASN A 559 12.27 3.45 -21.99
C ASN A 559 12.55 3.38 -20.48
N VAL A 560 13.62 3.96 -20.01
CA VAL A 560 13.87 4.15 -18.56
C VAL A 560 12.73 4.98 -17.95
N ALA A 561 12.40 6.11 -18.55
CA ALA A 561 11.30 6.96 -18.08
C ALA A 561 9.96 6.23 -18.08
N LYS A 562 9.67 5.45 -19.11
CA LYS A 562 8.46 4.62 -19.20
C LYS A 562 8.36 3.66 -18.01
N VAL A 563 9.41 2.93 -17.72
CA VAL A 563 9.45 1.96 -16.62
C VAL A 563 9.37 2.65 -15.26
N VAL A 564 10.02 3.80 -15.09
CA VAL A 564 9.91 4.61 -13.87
C VAL A 564 8.46 5.06 -13.66
N ARG A 565 7.81 5.57 -14.70
CA ARG A 565 6.41 5.99 -14.62
C ARG A 565 5.48 4.81 -14.27
N LEU A 566 5.66 3.66 -14.91
CA LEU A 566 4.87 2.46 -14.63
C LEU A 566 5.10 1.97 -13.20
N GLY A 567 6.37 1.88 -12.78
CA GLY A 567 6.72 1.43 -11.43
C GLY A 567 6.18 2.35 -10.34
N MET A 568 6.37 3.66 -10.49
CA MET A 568 5.84 4.66 -9.55
C MET A 568 4.30 4.66 -9.56
N GLY A 569 3.69 4.47 -10.73
CA GLY A 569 2.24 4.33 -10.85
C GLY A 569 1.68 3.15 -10.05
N LEU A 570 2.38 2.02 -10.02
CA LEU A 570 2.02 0.87 -9.19
C LEU A 570 2.05 1.21 -7.69
N LEU A 571 2.90 2.14 -7.28
CA LEU A 571 2.99 2.64 -5.91
C LEU A 571 1.98 3.78 -5.62
N GLY A 572 1.20 4.18 -6.61
CA GLY A 572 0.27 5.31 -6.48
C GLY A 572 0.97 6.66 -6.46
N ILE A 573 2.17 6.76 -7.02
CA ILE A 573 3.00 7.97 -7.05
C ILE A 573 3.00 8.57 -8.45
N GLU A 574 2.61 9.83 -8.54
CA GLU A 574 2.70 10.60 -9.78
C GLU A 574 4.14 11.03 -10.05
N VAL A 575 4.51 11.14 -11.31
CA VAL A 575 5.82 11.67 -11.74
C VAL A 575 5.58 12.89 -12.64
N PRO A 576 6.19 14.06 -12.32
CA PRO A 576 5.97 15.27 -13.09
C PRO A 576 6.87 15.32 -14.31
N ASP A 577 6.37 15.91 -15.40
CA ASP A 577 7.17 16.12 -16.62
C ASP A 577 8.19 17.27 -16.47
N ARG A 578 7.93 18.18 -15.55
CA ARG A 578 8.77 19.32 -15.23
C ARG A 578 8.89 19.48 -13.73
N MET A 579 10.08 19.87 -13.30
CA MET A 579 10.38 20.00 -11.90
C MET A 579 11.57 20.96 -11.68
#